data_99febe602a1b37daac205f8f2cabfa8d
#
_entry.id   99febe602a1b37daac205f8f2cabfa8d
#
_cell.length_a   1.000
_cell.length_b   1.000
_cell.length_c   1.000
_cell.angle_alpha   90.00
_cell.angle_beta   90.00
_cell.angle_gamma   90.00
#
_symmetry.space_group_name_H-M   'P 1'
#
loop_
_entity.id
_entity.type
_entity.pdbx_description
1 polymer ?
#
loop_
_entity_poly.entity_id
_entity_poly.type
_entity_poly.pdbx_seq_one_letter_code
_entity_poly.pdbx_strand_id
1 'polypeptide(L)'
;MNSAIGGTSGRLRVKAVDIVELYTGRSGIRREQCDLVLMSQGFTPSVHLFSQSGGTLRFDDQLDAFVPGASVARERSAGACRGIFELSTVISDGFAAGEEAAKAAGFVAVGSRPAFDHN
;
A
#
# COMPACT_ATOMS: atom_id res chain seq x y z
N MET A 1 -5.62 -15.77 -11.52
CA MET A 1 -6.96 -16.07 -10.95
C MET A 1 -7.55 -14.74 -10.47
N ASN A 2 -8.70 -14.36 -11.00
CA ASN A 2 -9.38 -13.10 -10.63
C ASN A 2 -10.60 -13.45 -9.78
N SER A 3 -10.36 -13.84 -8.55
CA SER A 3 -11.42 -14.25 -7.62
C SER A 3 -11.23 -13.56 -6.28
N ALA A 4 -12.33 -13.28 -5.62
CA ALA A 4 -12.38 -12.68 -4.29
C ALA A 4 -13.30 -13.49 -3.37
N ILE A 5 -13.18 -13.25 -2.07
CA ILE A 5 -14.13 -13.77 -1.08
C ILE A 5 -15.34 -12.83 -1.07
N GLY A 6 -16.50 -13.35 -1.49
CA GLY A 6 -17.76 -12.62 -1.48
C GLY A 6 -18.52 -12.68 -0.15
N GLY A 7 -18.20 -13.67 0.68
CA GLY A 7 -18.81 -13.83 1.99
C GLY A 7 -18.33 -15.05 2.75
N THR A 8 -18.70 -15.13 4.01
CA THR A 8 -18.42 -16.27 4.88
C THR A 8 -19.71 -16.76 5.54
N SER A 9 -19.79 -18.03 5.86
CA SER A 9 -20.90 -18.61 6.61
C SER A 9 -20.42 -19.33 7.86
N GLY A 10 -21.24 -19.33 8.90
CA GLY A 10 -20.96 -19.91 10.21
C GLY A 10 -21.51 -19.01 11.33
N ARG A 11 -21.65 -19.55 12.55
CA ARG A 11 -22.18 -18.78 13.68
C ARG A 11 -21.08 -18.43 14.70
N LEU A 12 -20.38 -19.43 15.20
CA LEU A 12 -19.30 -19.26 16.20
C LEU A 12 -17.91 -19.43 15.58
N ARG A 13 -17.84 -20.05 14.41
CA ARG A 13 -16.63 -20.21 13.60
C ARG A 13 -17.03 -20.26 12.13
N VAL A 14 -16.09 -19.98 11.25
CA VAL A 14 -16.30 -20.14 9.81
C VAL A 14 -16.55 -21.60 9.48
N LYS A 15 -17.50 -21.88 8.57
CA LYS A 15 -17.82 -23.20 8.07
C LYS A 15 -17.72 -23.29 6.55
N ALA A 16 -17.87 -22.18 5.87
CA ALA A 16 -17.68 -22.08 4.43
C ALA A 16 -17.38 -20.64 4.01
N VAL A 17 -16.78 -20.51 2.83
CA VAL A 17 -16.53 -19.24 2.14
C VAL A 17 -17.20 -19.27 0.77
N ASP A 18 -17.72 -18.13 0.35
CA ASP A 18 -18.26 -17.89 -0.97
C ASP A 18 -17.18 -17.19 -1.81
N ILE A 19 -16.74 -17.85 -2.88
CA ILE A 19 -15.73 -17.34 -3.83
C ILE A 19 -16.46 -16.77 -5.04
N VAL A 20 -16.19 -15.52 -5.36
CA VAL A 20 -16.79 -14.81 -6.52
C VAL A 20 -15.70 -14.50 -7.55
N GLU A 21 -16.03 -14.61 -8.82
CA GLU A 21 -15.15 -14.21 -9.92
C GLU A 21 -15.34 -12.74 -10.25
N LEU A 22 -14.24 -11.97 -10.31
CA LEU A 22 -14.26 -10.52 -10.41
C LEU A 22 -14.50 -9.96 -11.82
N TYR A 23 -14.30 -10.74 -12.89
CA TYR A 23 -14.25 -10.18 -14.26
C TYR A 23 -15.02 -10.92 -15.34
N THR A 24 -15.77 -11.95 -15.04
CA THR A 24 -16.40 -12.77 -16.10
C THR A 24 -17.84 -12.39 -16.46
N GLY A 25 -18.42 -11.38 -15.82
CA GLY A 25 -19.83 -11.02 -16.04
C GLY A 25 -20.83 -12.15 -15.69
N ARG A 26 -20.32 -13.31 -15.31
CA ARG A 26 -21.08 -14.43 -14.76
C ARG A 26 -20.89 -14.44 -13.26
N SER A 27 -21.94 -14.17 -12.52
CA SER A 27 -22.00 -14.32 -11.06
C SER A 27 -21.94 -15.82 -10.68
N GLY A 28 -20.77 -16.43 -10.87
CA GLY A 28 -20.50 -17.75 -10.33
C GLY A 28 -20.07 -17.61 -8.88
N ILE A 29 -20.97 -17.87 -7.93
CA ILE A 29 -20.57 -18.04 -6.51
C ILE A 29 -20.24 -19.50 -6.32
N ARG A 30 -18.96 -19.79 -6.00
CA ARG A 30 -18.50 -21.12 -5.60
C ARG A 30 -18.37 -21.15 -4.09
N ARG A 31 -19.15 -22.02 -3.44
CA ARG A 31 -19.06 -22.23 -1.99
C ARG A 31 -18.08 -23.34 -1.67
N GLU A 32 -17.10 -23.04 -0.83
CA GLU A 32 -16.11 -24.00 -0.32
C GLU A 32 -16.25 -24.16 1.19
N GLN A 33 -16.28 -25.41 1.66
CA GLN A 33 -16.29 -25.71 3.10
C GLN A 33 -14.90 -25.54 3.68
N CYS A 34 -14.80 -24.79 4.77
CA CYS A 34 -13.55 -24.56 5.49
C CYS A 34 -13.81 -24.25 6.96
N ASP A 35 -12.84 -24.49 7.79
CA ASP A 35 -12.86 -24.15 9.22
C ASP A 35 -11.89 -23.00 9.56
N LEU A 36 -11.07 -22.60 8.59
CA LEU A 36 -10.14 -21.47 8.68
C LEU A 36 -10.05 -20.75 7.34
N VAL A 37 -10.01 -19.42 7.37
CA VAL A 37 -9.73 -18.56 6.22
C VAL A 37 -8.50 -17.73 6.52
N LEU A 38 -7.47 -17.87 5.70
CA LEU A 38 -6.28 -17.04 5.73
C LEU A 38 -6.37 -16.00 4.62
N MET A 39 -6.25 -14.72 4.98
CA MET A 39 -6.33 -13.60 4.03
C MET A 39 -4.98 -12.89 3.97
N SER A 40 -4.51 -12.63 2.73
CA SER A 40 -3.34 -11.80 2.45
C SER A 40 -3.73 -10.85 1.34
N GLN A 41 -4.08 -9.61 1.69
CA GLN A 41 -4.63 -8.61 0.77
C GLN A 41 -3.59 -7.58 0.31
N GLY A 42 -2.30 -7.90 0.47
CA GLY A 42 -1.23 -6.98 0.11
C GLY A 42 -0.84 -6.04 1.24
N PHE A 43 -0.23 -4.92 0.86
CA PHE A 43 0.31 -3.93 1.78
C PHE A 43 -0.57 -2.69 1.83
N THR A 44 -0.68 -2.10 3.02
CA THR A 44 -1.27 -0.77 3.22
C THR A 44 -0.17 0.22 3.63
N PRO A 45 -0.30 1.52 3.29
CA PRO A 45 0.64 2.54 3.73
C PRO A 45 0.74 2.62 5.26
N SER A 46 1.96 2.66 5.80
CA SER A 46 2.17 2.82 7.23
C SER A 46 2.29 4.32 7.58
N VAL A 47 1.16 4.95 7.85
CA VAL A 47 1.05 6.41 8.03
C VAL A 47 1.17 6.88 9.49
N HIS A 48 1.48 5.98 10.42
CA HIS A 48 1.44 6.28 11.86
C HIS A 48 2.40 7.39 12.27
N LEU A 49 3.66 7.32 11.84
CA LEU A 49 4.67 8.33 12.17
C LEU A 49 4.35 9.68 11.56
N PHE A 50 3.87 9.69 10.31
CA PHE A 50 3.42 10.92 9.65
C PHE A 50 2.24 11.56 10.41
N SER A 51 1.26 10.77 10.82
CA SER A 51 0.13 11.25 11.60
C SER A 51 0.55 11.78 12.98
N GLN A 52 1.53 11.14 13.64
CA GLN A 52 2.07 11.59 14.92
C GLN A 52 2.87 12.89 14.81
N SER A 53 3.47 13.20 13.67
CA SER A 53 4.12 14.49 13.42
C SER A 53 3.13 15.63 13.17
N GLY A 54 1.82 15.35 13.23
CA GLY A 54 0.75 16.33 13.00
C GLY A 54 0.37 16.48 11.53
N GLY A 55 0.92 15.67 10.64
CA GLY A 55 0.58 15.68 9.21
C GLY A 55 -0.87 15.28 8.95
N THR A 56 -1.48 15.88 7.93
CA THR A 56 -2.85 15.58 7.52
C THR A 56 -2.87 14.42 6.54
N LEU A 57 -3.62 13.38 6.85
CA LEU A 57 -3.83 12.24 5.95
C LEU A 57 -4.84 12.60 4.86
N ARG A 58 -4.68 12.04 3.68
CA ARG A 58 -5.69 12.04 2.61
C ARG A 58 -6.05 10.60 2.23
N PHE A 59 -7.28 10.39 1.86
CA PHE A 59 -7.70 9.10 1.31
C PHE A 59 -7.31 9.02 -0.17
N ASP A 60 -6.83 7.85 -0.58
CA ASP A 60 -6.49 7.54 -1.96
C ASP A 60 -7.41 6.44 -2.47
N ASP A 61 -8.31 6.80 -3.40
CA ASP A 61 -9.35 5.89 -3.91
C ASP A 61 -8.78 4.73 -4.74
N GLN A 62 -7.57 4.87 -5.30
CA GLN A 62 -6.93 3.80 -6.08
C GLN A 62 -6.31 2.74 -5.18
N LEU A 63 -5.80 3.16 -4.02
CA LEU A 63 -5.19 2.28 -3.03
C LEU A 63 -6.19 1.80 -1.99
N ASP A 64 -7.40 2.38 -1.97
CA ASP A 64 -8.41 2.18 -0.92
C ASP A 64 -7.80 2.33 0.50
N ALA A 65 -6.95 3.35 0.67
CA ALA A 65 -6.15 3.54 1.89
C ALA A 65 -5.83 5.02 2.14
N PHE A 66 -5.51 5.32 3.41
CA PHE A 66 -4.98 6.63 3.76
C PHE A 66 -3.48 6.73 3.45
N VAL A 67 -3.09 7.84 2.84
CA VAL A 67 -1.70 8.17 2.52
C VAL A 67 -1.32 9.53 3.14
N PRO A 68 -0.01 9.83 3.30
CA PRO A 68 0.44 11.15 3.71
C PRO A 68 -0.06 12.24 2.78
N GLY A 69 -0.63 13.30 3.35
CA GLY A 69 -1.04 14.52 2.66
C GLY A 69 -0.11 15.68 2.98
N ALA A 70 -0.65 16.75 3.59
CA ALA A 70 0.14 17.93 3.95
C ALA A 70 0.95 17.68 5.23
N SER A 71 2.24 17.96 5.17
CA SER A 71 3.15 17.92 6.31
C SER A 71 3.14 19.27 7.05
N VAL A 72 3.25 19.24 8.38
CA VAL A 72 3.42 20.43 9.24
C VAL A 72 4.82 20.48 9.85
N ALA A 73 5.57 19.40 9.83
CA ALA A 73 6.94 19.31 10.31
C ALA A 73 7.93 19.21 9.14
N ARG A 74 9.24 19.34 9.44
CA ARG A 74 10.31 19.10 8.48
C ARG A 74 10.59 17.60 8.34
N GLU A 75 9.56 16.86 7.94
CA GLU A 75 9.65 15.43 7.69
C GLU A 75 9.15 15.12 6.28
N ARG A 76 9.55 14.00 5.74
CA ARG A 76 9.07 13.48 4.46
C ARG A 76 8.91 11.97 4.55
N SER A 77 7.74 11.51 4.16
CA SER A 77 7.50 10.09 3.93
C SER A 77 8.00 9.67 2.55
N ALA A 78 8.54 8.46 2.43
CA ALA A 78 8.99 7.89 1.16
C ALA A 78 8.62 6.41 1.06
N GLY A 79 8.47 5.91 -0.18
CA GLY A 79 8.21 4.51 -0.47
C GLY A 79 6.86 4.01 0.00
N ALA A 80 6.83 2.80 0.57
CA ALA A 80 5.59 2.10 0.93
C ALA A 80 4.71 2.86 1.93
N CYS A 81 5.26 3.66 2.83
CA CYS A 81 4.49 4.45 3.78
C CYS A 81 3.66 5.57 3.14
N ARG A 82 3.94 5.93 1.88
CA ARG A 82 3.12 6.86 1.10
C ARG A 82 2.36 6.21 -0.06
N GLY A 83 2.28 4.86 -0.06
CA GLY A 83 1.50 4.10 -1.03
C GLY A 83 2.26 3.71 -2.30
N ILE A 84 3.58 3.78 -2.31
CA ILE A 84 4.41 3.33 -3.42
C ILE A 84 4.93 1.93 -3.09
N PHE A 85 4.52 0.90 -3.83
CA PHE A 85 4.86 -0.50 -3.54
C PHE A 85 5.74 -1.16 -4.61
N GLU A 86 5.87 -0.56 -5.79
CA GLU A 86 6.73 -1.06 -6.85
C GLU A 86 8.21 -0.75 -6.51
N LEU A 87 9.08 -1.76 -6.53
CA LEU A 87 10.43 -1.70 -5.98
C LEU A 87 11.29 -0.60 -6.59
N SER A 88 11.30 -0.46 -7.90
CA SER A 88 12.12 0.54 -8.60
C SER A 88 11.66 1.96 -8.24
N THR A 89 10.35 2.17 -8.16
CA THR A 89 9.74 3.43 -7.78
C THR A 89 9.99 3.75 -6.30
N VAL A 90 9.93 2.76 -5.41
CA VAL A 90 10.28 2.92 -3.98
C VAL A 90 11.71 3.40 -3.82
N ILE A 91 12.65 2.78 -4.54
CA ILE A 91 14.06 3.16 -4.46
C ILE A 91 14.26 4.58 -5.00
N SER A 92 13.67 4.91 -6.15
CA SER A 92 13.75 6.25 -6.73
C SER A 92 13.16 7.33 -5.83
N ASP A 93 12.04 7.04 -5.17
CA ASP A 93 11.38 7.95 -4.22
C ASP A 93 12.23 8.16 -2.96
N GLY A 94 12.87 7.09 -2.47
CA GLY A 94 13.81 7.16 -1.35
C GLY A 94 15.03 8.04 -1.66
N PHE A 95 15.62 7.91 -2.86
CA PHE A 95 16.72 8.78 -3.31
C PHE A 95 16.25 10.24 -3.39
N ALA A 96 15.08 10.52 -3.97
CA ALA A 96 14.53 11.86 -4.06
C ALA A 96 14.31 12.49 -2.67
N ALA A 97 13.79 11.71 -1.73
CA ALA A 97 13.61 12.14 -0.35
C ALA A 97 14.94 12.47 0.34
N GLY A 98 15.97 11.62 0.13
CA GLY A 98 17.32 11.85 0.65
C GLY A 98 17.97 13.11 0.07
N GLU A 99 17.86 13.34 -1.24
CA GLU A 99 18.35 14.56 -1.89
C GLU A 99 17.68 15.83 -1.35
N GLU A 100 16.37 15.81 -1.15
CA GLU A 100 15.66 16.94 -0.57
C GLU A 100 16.07 17.21 0.88
N ALA A 101 16.24 16.16 1.68
CA ALA A 101 16.69 16.28 3.06
C ALA A 101 18.13 16.87 3.12
N ALA A 102 19.02 16.40 2.26
CA ALA A 102 20.38 16.92 2.16
C ALA A 102 20.38 18.40 1.78
N LYS A 103 19.61 18.80 0.75
CA LYS A 103 19.48 20.20 0.35
C LYS A 103 18.91 21.08 1.47
N ALA A 104 17.89 20.59 2.17
CA ALA A 104 17.31 21.30 3.30
C ALA A 104 18.30 21.48 4.47
N ALA A 105 19.26 20.56 4.62
CA ALA A 105 20.34 20.63 5.59
C ALA A 105 21.56 21.45 5.10
N GLY A 106 21.51 22.02 3.89
CA GLY A 106 22.60 22.85 3.32
C GLY A 106 23.71 22.06 2.60
N PHE A 107 23.48 20.76 2.33
CA PHE A 107 24.42 19.96 1.57
C PHE A 107 24.12 19.99 0.07
N VAL A 108 25.15 19.85 -0.75
CA VAL A 108 25.03 19.67 -2.20
C VAL A 108 25.07 18.19 -2.51
N ALA A 109 24.09 17.69 -3.25
CA ALA A 109 24.10 16.29 -3.68
C ALA A 109 25.27 16.03 -4.62
N VAL A 110 26.13 15.06 -4.26
CA VAL A 110 27.27 14.62 -5.08
C VAL A 110 26.96 13.20 -5.55
N GLY A 111 26.71 13.03 -6.84
CA GLY A 111 26.48 11.71 -7.44
C GLY A 111 25.29 11.69 -8.40
N SER A 112 25.26 10.72 -9.29
CA SER A 112 24.13 10.42 -10.18
C SER A 112 23.19 9.42 -9.50
N ARG A 113 21.88 9.59 -9.71
CA ARG A 113 20.89 8.58 -9.35
C ARG A 113 21.24 7.25 -10.01
N PRO A 114 21.22 6.14 -9.28
CA PRO A 114 21.32 4.84 -9.92
C PRO A 114 20.11 4.66 -10.88
N ALA A 115 20.39 4.31 -12.13
CA ALA A 115 19.34 3.90 -13.07
C ALA A 115 18.99 2.45 -12.74
N PHE A 116 17.73 2.20 -12.44
CA PHE A 116 17.21 0.84 -12.29
C PHE A 116 16.52 0.48 -13.60
N ASP A 117 17.11 -0.46 -14.35
CA ASP A 117 16.48 -1.04 -15.54
C ASP A 117 15.32 -1.95 -15.09
N HIS A 118 14.17 -1.71 -15.69
CA HIS A 118 13.02 -2.59 -15.62
C HIS A 118 13.24 -3.74 -16.62
N ASN A 119 13.89 -4.81 -16.20
CA ASN A 119 13.88 -6.08 -16.92
C ASN A 119 12.84 -7.01 -16.33
#